data_dd9f09ad2a159e3ce8eadb541a693d6f
#
_entry.id   dd9f09ad2a159e3ce8eadb541a693d6f
#
_cell.length_a   1.000
_cell.length_b   1.000
_cell.length_c   1.000
_cell.angle_alpha   90.00
_cell.angle_beta   90.00
_cell.angle_gamma   90.00
#
_symmetry.space_group_name_H-M   'P 1'
#
loop_
_entity.id
_entity.type
_entity.pdbx_description
1 polymer ?
#
loop_
_entity_poly.entity_id
_entity_poly.type
_entity_poly.pdbx_seq_one_letter_code
_entity_poly.pdbx_strand_id
1 'polypeptide(L)'
;MKIICFGDSNTWGYDPRSYLGERYPKDVRWTGLLSALPGLEVVNCGVNGRTIPNTPARVSAACAELGRYLPADVLLVMLGGNDLLCSPDFRAENVAERMERFLRDAVPRLEPGRTLLVSPPPMRPGAWVAEERLVTESARLGGCLARTAEALGLEFADAAAWAPGLCFDGVHLDEAGHRAVFEGVRQILGL
;
A
#
# COMPACT_ATOMS: atom_id res chain seq x y z
N MET A 1 -2.90 -19.48 6.24
CA MET A 1 -2.18 -18.23 6.55
C MET A 1 -3.13 -17.06 6.40
N LYS A 2 -3.13 -16.13 7.37
CA LYS A 2 -3.98 -14.94 7.37
C LYS A 2 -3.16 -13.68 7.09
N ILE A 3 -3.57 -12.91 6.07
CA ILE A 3 -2.89 -11.69 5.63
C ILE A 3 -3.85 -10.50 5.77
N ILE A 4 -3.46 -9.48 6.51
CA ILE A 4 -4.16 -8.20 6.56
C ILE A 4 -3.45 -7.23 5.61
N CYS A 5 -4.16 -6.71 4.62
CA CYS A 5 -3.64 -5.74 3.64
C CYS A 5 -4.14 -4.34 4.00
N PHE A 6 -3.31 -3.53 4.64
CA PHE A 6 -3.61 -2.16 5.02
C PHE A 6 -3.06 -1.19 3.97
N GLY A 7 -3.96 -0.43 3.33
CA GLY A 7 -3.57 0.43 2.23
C GLY A 7 -4.63 1.44 1.81
N ASP A 8 -4.41 2.03 0.66
CA ASP A 8 -5.25 3.05 0.04
C ASP A 8 -6.16 2.49 -1.07
N SER A 9 -6.48 3.31 -2.06
CA SER A 9 -7.29 2.95 -3.23
C SER A 9 -6.69 1.82 -4.07
N ASN A 10 -5.37 1.71 -4.18
CA ASN A 10 -4.70 0.63 -4.88
C ASN A 10 -4.84 -0.72 -4.15
N THR A 11 -4.96 -0.70 -2.83
CA THR A 11 -5.29 -1.89 -2.04
C THR A 11 -6.79 -2.17 -2.06
N TRP A 12 -7.63 -1.13 -1.94
CA TRP A 12 -9.08 -1.25 -2.07
C TRP A 12 -9.46 -1.84 -3.43
N GLY A 13 -8.74 -1.47 -4.49
CA GLY A 13 -8.95 -1.89 -5.87
C GLY A 13 -9.85 -0.94 -6.66
N TYR A 14 -9.65 0.37 -6.49
CA TYR A 14 -10.40 1.42 -7.19
C TYR A 14 -10.19 1.33 -8.71
N ASP A 15 -11.30 1.36 -9.48
CA ASP A 15 -11.28 1.47 -10.94
C ASP A 15 -11.60 2.94 -11.35
N PRO A 16 -10.61 3.73 -11.78
CA PRO A 16 -10.84 5.12 -12.15
C PRO A 16 -11.63 5.27 -13.46
N ARG A 17 -11.90 4.19 -14.19
CA ARG A 17 -12.77 4.19 -15.36
C ARG A 17 -14.25 4.08 -15.00
N SER A 18 -14.53 3.66 -13.75
CA SER A 18 -15.91 3.53 -13.27
C SER A 18 -16.52 4.90 -12.99
N TYR A 19 -17.66 5.18 -13.62
CA TYR A 19 -18.42 6.42 -13.44
C TYR A 19 -18.95 6.61 -12.00
N LEU A 20 -19.12 5.51 -11.26
CA LEU A 20 -19.67 5.49 -9.90
C LEU A 20 -18.60 5.30 -8.82
N GLY A 21 -17.31 5.32 -9.20
CA GLY A 21 -16.22 5.11 -8.25
C GLY A 21 -16.17 3.68 -7.69
N GLU A 22 -16.51 2.70 -8.51
CA GLU A 22 -16.56 1.30 -8.13
C GLU A 22 -15.16 0.68 -8.02
N ARG A 23 -15.13 -0.54 -7.52
CA ARG A 23 -13.93 -1.37 -7.45
C ARG A 23 -13.85 -2.29 -8.65
N TYR A 24 -12.63 -2.65 -9.03
CA TYR A 24 -12.42 -3.82 -9.89
C TYR A 24 -13.08 -5.07 -9.30
N PRO A 25 -13.53 -6.02 -10.12
CA PRO A 25 -14.00 -7.33 -9.68
C PRO A 25 -12.99 -8.06 -8.79
N LYS A 26 -13.46 -8.96 -7.95
CA LYS A 26 -12.59 -9.66 -6.97
C LYS A 26 -11.46 -10.46 -7.65
N ASP A 27 -11.73 -11.04 -8.81
CA ASP A 27 -10.79 -11.83 -9.63
C ASP A 27 -9.79 -10.97 -10.43
N VAL A 28 -9.90 -9.65 -10.36
CA VAL A 28 -8.95 -8.70 -10.95
C VAL A 28 -8.05 -8.07 -9.87
N ARG A 29 -8.62 -7.71 -8.72
CA ARG A 29 -7.87 -7.05 -7.63
C ARG A 29 -6.78 -7.93 -7.07
N TRP A 30 -5.57 -7.40 -6.86
CA TRP A 30 -4.45 -8.14 -6.33
C TRP A 30 -4.75 -8.85 -4.98
N THR A 31 -5.51 -8.20 -4.08
CA THR A 31 -5.97 -8.82 -2.82
C THR A 31 -6.99 -9.93 -3.04
N GLY A 32 -7.81 -9.80 -4.06
CA GLY A 32 -8.79 -10.82 -4.45
C GLY A 32 -8.14 -12.04 -5.09
N LEU A 33 -7.12 -11.82 -5.94
CA LEU A 33 -6.28 -12.87 -6.52
C LEU A 33 -5.55 -13.65 -5.42
N LEU A 34 -4.96 -12.96 -4.43
CA LEU A 34 -4.36 -13.61 -3.25
C LEU A 34 -5.40 -14.46 -2.49
N SER A 35 -6.61 -13.92 -2.28
CA SER A 35 -7.65 -14.65 -1.55
C SER A 35 -8.19 -15.90 -2.27
N ALA A 36 -7.88 -16.04 -3.56
CA ALA A 36 -8.23 -17.23 -4.34
C ALA A 36 -7.22 -18.37 -4.18
N LEU A 37 -6.04 -18.11 -3.59
CA LEU A 37 -5.05 -19.14 -3.33
C LEU A 37 -5.48 -20.04 -2.17
N PRO A 38 -5.30 -21.37 -2.28
CA PRO A 38 -5.70 -22.30 -1.23
C PRO A 38 -5.01 -22.01 0.12
N GLY A 39 -5.75 -22.08 1.20
CA GLY A 39 -5.23 -21.91 2.56
C GLY A 39 -4.92 -20.47 2.97
N LEU A 40 -5.32 -19.48 2.17
CA LEU A 40 -5.18 -18.06 2.50
C LEU A 40 -6.50 -17.43 2.94
N GLU A 41 -6.44 -16.69 4.05
CA GLU A 41 -7.45 -15.72 4.48
C GLU A 41 -6.87 -14.33 4.24
N VAL A 42 -7.43 -13.55 3.32
CA VAL A 42 -6.96 -12.21 2.98
C VAL A 42 -8.00 -11.18 3.39
N VAL A 43 -7.62 -10.29 4.30
CA VAL A 43 -8.43 -9.17 4.76
C VAL A 43 -7.99 -7.91 4.05
N ASN A 44 -8.85 -7.36 3.20
CA ASN A 44 -8.59 -6.10 2.51
C ASN A 44 -9.06 -4.92 3.35
N CYS A 45 -8.12 -4.23 4.00
CA CYS A 45 -8.32 -2.98 4.73
C CYS A 45 -7.89 -1.76 3.90
N GLY A 46 -8.10 -1.79 2.58
CA GLY A 46 -7.89 -0.65 1.69
C GLY A 46 -9.03 0.37 1.81
N VAL A 47 -8.68 1.66 1.80
CA VAL A 47 -9.65 2.78 1.82
C VAL A 47 -9.19 3.86 0.87
N ASN A 48 -10.09 4.31 -0.03
CA ASN A 48 -9.78 5.37 -1.00
C ASN A 48 -9.30 6.64 -0.30
N GLY A 49 -8.21 7.23 -0.84
CA GLY A 49 -7.63 8.46 -0.30
C GLY A 49 -6.91 8.32 1.04
N ARG A 50 -6.72 7.10 1.56
CA ARG A 50 -6.02 6.91 2.84
C ARG A 50 -4.59 7.42 2.75
N THR A 51 -4.24 8.36 3.62
CA THR A 51 -2.86 8.76 3.93
C THR A 51 -2.33 7.93 5.11
N ILE A 52 -1.02 7.93 5.32
CA ILE A 52 -0.40 7.31 6.49
C ILE A 52 -0.96 7.95 7.76
N PRO A 53 -1.44 7.16 8.76
CA PRO A 53 -1.88 7.69 10.05
C PRO A 53 -0.76 8.50 10.71
N ASN A 54 -0.99 9.78 10.99
CA ASN A 54 0.05 10.73 11.39
C ASN A 54 -0.25 11.51 12.67
N THR A 55 -1.36 11.19 13.34
CA THR A 55 -1.70 11.70 14.67
C THR A 55 -2.00 10.55 15.61
N PRO A 56 -1.82 10.71 16.94
CA PRO A 56 -2.13 9.65 17.91
C PRO A 56 -3.54 9.08 17.75
N ALA A 57 -4.53 9.94 17.48
CA ALA A 57 -5.90 9.51 17.26
C ALA A 57 -6.06 8.65 16.00
N ARG A 58 -5.41 9.03 14.87
CA ARG A 58 -5.44 8.26 13.61
C ARG A 58 -4.69 6.93 13.75
N VAL A 59 -3.56 6.91 14.45
CA VAL A 59 -2.83 5.66 14.73
C VAL A 59 -3.68 4.73 15.59
N SER A 60 -4.30 5.25 16.66
CA SER A 60 -5.20 4.44 17.49
C SER A 60 -6.41 3.92 16.74
N ALA A 61 -6.99 4.72 15.85
CA ALA A 61 -8.10 4.26 14.99
C ALA A 61 -7.66 3.17 14.02
N ALA A 62 -6.47 3.29 13.40
CA ALA A 62 -5.90 2.26 12.53
C ALA A 62 -5.61 0.97 13.31
N CYS A 63 -5.05 1.05 14.50
CA CYS A 63 -4.83 -0.12 15.36
C CYS A 63 -6.15 -0.77 15.77
N ALA A 64 -7.17 0.00 16.09
CA ALA A 64 -8.49 -0.53 16.42
C ALA A 64 -9.19 -1.18 15.20
N GLU A 65 -9.01 -0.62 14.00
CA GLU A 65 -9.48 -1.23 12.74
C GLU A 65 -8.83 -2.59 12.51
N LEU A 66 -7.49 -2.63 12.54
CA LEU A 66 -6.69 -3.83 12.25
C LEU A 66 -6.82 -4.88 13.36
N GLY A 67 -6.93 -4.45 14.62
CA GLY A 67 -7.09 -5.32 15.79
C GLY A 67 -8.30 -6.25 15.72
N ARG A 68 -9.34 -5.86 14.96
CA ARG A 68 -10.53 -6.71 14.75
C ARG A 68 -10.25 -7.98 13.97
N TYR A 69 -9.11 -8.02 13.28
CA TYR A 69 -8.74 -9.13 12.39
C TYR A 69 -7.58 -9.97 12.93
N LEU A 70 -7.04 -9.62 14.08
CA LEU A 70 -5.96 -10.38 14.72
C LEU A 70 -6.50 -11.70 15.36
N PRO A 71 -5.65 -12.73 15.52
CA PRO A 71 -4.26 -12.77 15.10
C PRO A 71 -4.11 -12.87 13.56
N ALA A 72 -2.98 -12.37 13.04
CA ALA A 72 -2.63 -12.45 11.64
C ALA A 72 -1.18 -12.89 11.46
N ASP A 73 -0.93 -13.71 10.45
CA ASP A 73 0.42 -14.16 10.12
C ASP A 73 1.24 -13.04 9.46
N VAL A 74 0.57 -12.20 8.64
CA VAL A 74 1.21 -11.08 7.92
C VAL A 74 0.35 -9.83 8.01
N LEU A 75 0.97 -8.71 8.41
CA LEU A 75 0.47 -7.36 8.16
C LEU A 75 1.22 -6.78 6.95
N LEU A 76 0.54 -6.60 5.84
CA LEU A 76 1.07 -5.91 4.65
C LEU A 76 0.59 -4.46 4.67
N VAL A 77 1.52 -3.51 4.60
CA VAL A 77 1.23 -2.07 4.55
C VAL A 77 1.71 -1.50 3.22
N MET A 78 0.80 -0.89 2.45
CA MET A 78 1.11 -0.19 1.19
C MET A 78 0.41 1.17 1.18
N LEU A 79 1.13 2.21 1.58
CA LEU A 79 0.68 3.60 1.71
C LEU A 79 1.80 4.58 1.36
N GLY A 80 1.44 5.83 1.11
CA GLY A 80 2.37 6.94 0.90
C GLY A 80 2.10 7.74 -0.38
N GLY A 81 1.43 7.15 -1.36
CA GLY A 81 1.05 7.86 -2.59
C GLY A 81 0.16 9.07 -2.29
N ASN A 82 -0.89 8.89 -1.50
CA ASN A 82 -1.79 9.98 -1.13
C ASN A 82 -1.11 11.06 -0.26
N ASP A 83 -0.07 10.72 0.48
CA ASP A 83 0.70 11.70 1.25
C ASP A 83 1.41 12.70 0.32
N LEU A 84 1.95 12.23 -0.81
CA LEU A 84 2.52 13.09 -1.85
C LEU A 84 1.46 13.91 -2.59
N LEU A 85 0.32 13.29 -2.93
CA LEU A 85 -0.78 13.95 -3.65
C LEU A 85 -1.45 15.06 -2.82
N CYS A 86 -1.65 14.83 -1.52
CA CYS A 86 -2.36 15.74 -0.64
C CYS A 86 -1.48 16.81 0.02
N SER A 87 -0.17 16.76 -0.16
CA SER A 87 0.78 17.65 0.51
C SER A 87 1.79 18.20 -0.51
N PRO A 88 1.56 19.39 -1.09
CA PRO A 88 2.38 19.95 -2.18
C PRO A 88 3.86 20.14 -1.81
N ASP A 89 4.16 20.33 -0.53
CA ASP A 89 5.53 20.50 -0.04
C ASP A 89 6.22 19.18 0.35
N PHE A 90 5.51 18.05 0.30
CA PHE A 90 6.06 16.77 0.72
C PHE A 90 7.01 16.20 -0.33
N ARG A 91 8.10 15.64 0.21
CA ARG A 91 9.07 14.82 -0.50
C ARG A 91 9.01 13.38 -0.01
N ALA A 92 9.66 12.49 -0.70
CA ALA A 92 9.73 11.08 -0.33
C ALA A 92 10.22 10.87 1.11
N GLU A 93 11.17 11.69 1.56
CA GLU A 93 11.70 11.64 2.94
C GLU A 93 10.63 11.95 3.98
N ASN A 94 9.79 12.97 3.75
CA ASN A 94 8.71 13.31 4.69
C ASN A 94 7.67 12.19 4.82
N VAL A 95 7.38 11.52 3.70
CA VAL A 95 6.48 10.36 3.68
C VAL A 95 7.10 9.19 4.45
N ALA A 96 8.40 8.92 4.24
CA ALA A 96 9.12 7.86 4.94
C ALA A 96 9.20 8.11 6.46
N GLU A 97 9.48 9.35 6.90
CA GLU A 97 9.44 9.73 8.31
C GLU A 97 8.05 9.53 8.95
N ARG A 98 6.99 9.82 8.18
CA ARG A 98 5.60 9.59 8.62
C ARG A 98 5.32 8.10 8.74
N MET A 99 5.77 7.29 7.78
CA MET A 99 5.64 5.84 7.80
C MET A 99 6.41 5.22 8.98
N GLU A 100 7.62 5.67 9.23
CA GLU A 100 8.43 5.19 10.36
C GLU A 100 7.72 5.42 11.69
N ARG A 101 7.20 6.64 11.92
CA ARG A 101 6.46 6.97 13.15
C ARG A 101 5.21 6.10 13.31
N PHE A 102 4.47 5.90 12.23
CA PHE A 102 3.29 5.04 12.24
C PHE A 102 3.62 3.59 12.59
N LEU A 103 4.58 2.98 11.89
CA LEU A 103 4.94 1.58 12.08
C LEU A 103 5.61 1.33 13.45
N ARG A 104 6.42 2.27 13.94
CA ARG A 104 7.05 2.20 15.27
C ARG A 104 6.03 2.13 16.41
N ASP A 105 4.88 2.79 16.26
CA ASP A 105 3.78 2.74 17.22
C ASP A 105 2.83 1.56 16.96
N ALA A 106 2.45 1.32 15.71
CA ALA A 106 1.40 0.36 15.37
C ALA A 106 1.85 -1.11 15.46
N VAL A 107 3.07 -1.44 14.99
CA VAL A 107 3.53 -2.85 14.92
C VAL A 107 3.61 -3.49 16.32
N PRO A 108 4.20 -2.86 17.35
CA PRO A 108 4.21 -3.43 18.69
C PRO A 108 2.83 -3.57 19.35
N ARG A 109 1.86 -2.77 18.92
CA ARG A 109 0.48 -2.84 19.43
C ARG A 109 -0.35 -3.93 18.78
N LEU A 110 -0.02 -4.29 17.54
CA LEU A 110 -0.76 -5.26 16.74
C LEU A 110 -0.15 -6.66 16.82
N GLU A 111 1.14 -6.75 17.08
CA GLU A 111 1.90 -8.00 17.21
C GLU A 111 1.61 -9.01 16.08
N PRO A 112 1.68 -8.62 14.79
CA PRO A 112 1.52 -9.55 13.70
C PRO A 112 2.72 -10.52 13.65
N GLY A 113 2.52 -11.73 13.10
CA GLY A 113 3.62 -12.69 12.91
C GLY A 113 4.78 -12.12 12.09
N ARG A 114 4.46 -11.42 10.99
CA ARG A 114 5.40 -10.69 10.11
C ARG A 114 4.79 -9.35 9.71
N THR A 115 5.64 -8.36 9.43
CA THR A 115 5.21 -7.09 8.81
C THR A 115 5.95 -6.89 7.50
N LEU A 116 5.21 -6.77 6.39
CA LEU A 116 5.73 -6.45 5.07
C LEU A 116 5.35 -5.02 4.69
N LEU A 117 6.33 -4.14 4.62
CA LEU A 117 6.17 -2.80 4.05
C LEU A 117 6.36 -2.87 2.54
N VAL A 118 5.34 -2.49 1.78
CA VAL A 118 5.40 -2.41 0.32
C VAL A 118 5.40 -0.94 -0.09
N SER A 119 6.40 -0.51 -0.85
CA SER A 119 6.37 0.80 -1.50
C SER A 119 5.25 0.83 -2.53
N PRO A 120 4.41 1.90 -2.58
CA PRO A 120 3.46 2.03 -3.67
C PRO A 120 4.17 2.19 -5.02
N PRO A 121 3.50 1.85 -6.14
CA PRO A 121 4.04 2.08 -7.48
C PRO A 121 4.41 3.55 -7.70
N PRO A 122 5.50 3.85 -8.42
CA PRO A 122 5.80 5.21 -8.84
C PRO A 122 4.70 5.77 -9.74
N MET A 123 4.31 7.01 -9.49
CA MET A 123 3.32 7.72 -10.31
C MET A 123 3.88 8.01 -11.70
N ARG A 124 2.97 8.14 -12.67
CA ARG A 124 3.28 8.56 -14.05
C ARG A 124 2.50 9.81 -14.40
N PRO A 125 2.95 10.61 -15.39
CA PRO A 125 2.13 11.70 -15.92
C PRO A 125 0.74 11.19 -16.30
N GLY A 126 -0.31 11.87 -15.84
CA GLY A 126 -1.69 11.46 -16.03
C GLY A 126 -2.68 12.50 -15.51
N ALA A 127 -3.96 12.19 -15.55
CA ALA A 127 -5.00 13.15 -15.20
C ALA A 127 -4.91 13.68 -13.75
N TRP A 128 -4.33 12.88 -12.82
CA TRP A 128 -4.13 13.29 -11.43
C TRP A 128 -2.67 13.64 -11.11
N VAL A 129 -1.76 13.46 -12.06
CA VAL A 129 -0.32 13.68 -11.90
C VAL A 129 0.13 14.70 -12.93
N ALA A 130 -0.23 15.97 -12.71
CA ALA A 130 0.18 17.09 -13.57
C ALA A 130 1.55 17.70 -13.17
N GLU A 131 1.98 17.48 -11.92
CA GLU A 131 3.23 18.03 -11.40
C GLU A 131 4.37 17.03 -11.52
N GLU A 132 5.48 17.43 -12.15
CA GLU A 132 6.71 16.62 -12.28
C GLU A 132 7.26 16.19 -10.91
N ARG A 133 7.03 17.00 -9.88
CA ARG A 133 7.37 16.65 -8.49
C ARG A 133 6.79 15.32 -8.07
N LEU A 134 5.51 15.06 -8.39
CA LEU A 134 4.83 13.81 -8.01
C LEU A 134 5.50 12.58 -8.64
N VAL A 135 5.88 12.69 -9.92
CA VAL A 135 6.63 11.63 -10.62
C VAL A 135 7.98 11.39 -9.97
N THR A 136 8.73 12.49 -9.74
CA THR A 136 10.07 12.44 -9.17
C THR A 136 10.05 11.87 -7.73
N GLU A 137 9.19 12.40 -6.87
CA GLU A 137 9.18 12.02 -5.47
C GLU A 137 8.59 10.61 -5.26
N SER A 138 7.58 10.20 -6.05
CA SER A 138 7.06 8.84 -5.98
C SER A 138 8.09 7.80 -6.45
N ALA A 139 8.92 8.14 -7.45
CA ALA A 139 10.01 7.26 -7.89
C ALA A 139 11.12 7.09 -6.81
N ARG A 140 11.34 8.11 -5.97
CA ARG A 140 12.30 8.06 -4.85
C ARG A 140 11.76 7.34 -3.61
N LEU A 141 10.44 7.22 -3.51
CA LEU A 141 9.77 6.76 -2.29
C LEU A 141 10.19 5.32 -1.91
N GLY A 142 10.36 4.44 -2.88
CA GLY A 142 10.80 3.06 -2.64
C GLY A 142 12.12 3.00 -1.86
N GLY A 143 13.14 3.77 -2.29
CA GLY A 143 14.43 3.83 -1.60
C GLY A 143 14.33 4.45 -0.19
N CYS A 144 13.42 5.39 0.04
CA CYS A 144 13.20 5.97 1.36
C CYS A 144 12.51 4.97 2.31
N LEU A 145 11.48 4.27 1.82
CA LEU A 145 10.76 3.26 2.62
C LEU A 145 11.61 2.01 2.88
N ALA A 146 12.53 1.64 1.97
CA ALA A 146 13.49 0.58 2.22
C ALA A 146 14.35 0.85 3.46
N ARG A 147 14.88 2.08 3.59
CA ARG A 147 15.63 2.50 4.80
C ARG A 147 14.77 2.50 6.06
N THR A 148 13.51 2.90 5.94
CA THR A 148 12.54 2.81 7.06
C THR A 148 12.34 1.37 7.52
N ALA A 149 12.13 0.44 6.58
CA ALA A 149 11.96 -0.98 6.89
C ALA A 149 13.22 -1.56 7.55
N GLU A 150 14.40 -1.26 7.01
CA GLU A 150 15.67 -1.66 7.59
C GLU A 150 15.85 -1.16 9.04
N ALA A 151 15.57 0.13 9.28
CA ALA A 151 15.68 0.75 10.61
C ALA A 151 14.71 0.15 11.64
N LEU A 152 13.59 -0.42 11.18
CA LEU A 152 12.58 -1.05 12.03
C LEU A 152 12.68 -2.59 12.06
N GLY A 153 13.61 -3.19 11.31
CA GLY A 153 13.74 -4.65 11.19
C GLY A 153 12.55 -5.32 10.53
N LEU A 154 11.89 -4.63 9.58
CA LEU A 154 10.72 -5.12 8.86
C LEU A 154 11.10 -5.65 7.48
N GLU A 155 10.25 -6.53 6.93
CA GLU A 155 10.38 -6.94 5.54
C GLU A 155 9.97 -5.81 4.60
N PHE A 156 10.63 -5.75 3.44
CA PHE A 156 10.38 -4.70 2.44
C PHE A 156 10.26 -5.27 1.03
N ALA A 157 9.36 -4.69 0.26
CA ALA A 157 9.28 -4.89 -1.19
C ALA A 157 9.01 -3.57 -1.90
N ASP A 158 9.68 -3.35 -3.03
CA ASP A 158 9.46 -2.19 -3.89
C ASP A 158 8.55 -2.57 -5.05
N ALA A 159 7.33 -2.04 -5.08
CA ALA A 159 6.40 -2.29 -6.19
C ALA A 159 6.92 -1.74 -7.53
N ALA A 160 7.86 -0.80 -7.54
CA ALA A 160 8.50 -0.36 -8.77
C ALA A 160 9.21 -1.51 -9.51
N ALA A 161 9.78 -2.47 -8.77
CA ALA A 161 10.47 -3.63 -9.33
C ALA A 161 9.51 -4.59 -10.07
N TRP A 162 8.22 -4.53 -9.78
CA TRP A 162 7.20 -5.33 -10.45
C TRP A 162 6.62 -4.67 -11.71
N ALA A 163 7.06 -3.43 -12.00
CA ALA A 163 6.63 -2.64 -13.15
C ALA A 163 5.12 -2.63 -13.39
N PRO A 164 4.29 -2.35 -12.38
CA PRO A 164 2.84 -2.45 -12.52
C PRO A 164 2.29 -1.42 -13.49
N GLY A 165 1.30 -1.84 -14.29
CA GLY A 165 0.53 -0.95 -15.15
C GLY A 165 -0.30 0.03 -14.32
N LEU A 166 -0.42 1.29 -14.80
CA LEU A 166 -1.27 2.32 -14.21
C LEU A 166 -2.31 2.80 -15.22
N CYS A 167 -3.46 3.19 -14.70
CA CYS A 167 -4.54 3.80 -15.44
C CYS A 167 -4.16 5.21 -15.97
N PHE A 168 -5.05 5.80 -16.75
CA PHE A 168 -4.89 7.13 -17.38
C PHE A 168 -4.66 8.27 -16.38
N ASP A 169 -5.03 8.08 -15.13
CA ASP A 169 -4.84 9.08 -14.07
C ASP A 169 -3.39 9.15 -13.55
N GLY A 170 -2.57 8.13 -13.86
CA GLY A 170 -1.17 8.05 -13.46
C GLY A 170 -0.92 7.58 -12.03
N VAL A 171 -1.95 7.16 -11.30
CA VAL A 171 -1.91 6.77 -9.87
C VAL A 171 -2.43 5.36 -9.64
N HIS A 172 -3.60 5.04 -10.20
CA HIS A 172 -4.28 3.80 -9.89
C HIS A 172 -3.83 2.66 -10.80
N LEU A 173 -3.71 1.48 -10.19
CA LEU A 173 -3.38 0.25 -10.91
C LEU A 173 -4.45 -0.05 -11.98
N ASP A 174 -4.02 -0.41 -13.17
CA ASP A 174 -4.87 -1.08 -14.15
C ASP A 174 -4.94 -2.61 -13.86
N GLU A 175 -5.63 -3.37 -14.69
CA GLU A 175 -5.78 -4.82 -14.51
C GLU A 175 -4.43 -5.55 -14.54
N ALA A 176 -3.52 -5.13 -15.43
CA ALA A 176 -2.17 -5.68 -15.49
C ALA A 176 -1.35 -5.30 -14.26
N GLY A 177 -1.51 -4.07 -13.75
CA GLY A 177 -0.90 -3.59 -12.53
C GLY A 177 -1.36 -4.38 -11.30
N HIS A 178 -2.65 -4.65 -11.18
CA HIS A 178 -3.15 -5.51 -10.11
C HIS A 178 -2.54 -6.92 -10.17
N ARG A 179 -2.40 -7.50 -11.36
CA ARG A 179 -1.75 -8.80 -11.54
C ARG A 179 -0.26 -8.75 -11.18
N ALA A 180 0.46 -7.70 -11.58
CA ALA A 180 1.88 -7.53 -11.26
C ALA A 180 2.10 -7.44 -9.73
N VAL A 181 1.27 -6.65 -9.03
CA VAL A 181 1.33 -6.56 -7.55
C VAL A 181 1.00 -7.90 -6.90
N PHE A 182 -0.02 -8.62 -7.40
CA PHE A 182 -0.33 -9.98 -6.92
C PHE A 182 0.86 -10.92 -7.03
N GLU A 183 1.48 -11.00 -8.22
CA GLU A 183 2.63 -11.90 -8.44
C GLU A 183 3.84 -11.51 -7.58
N GLY A 184 4.11 -10.20 -7.45
CA GLY A 184 5.19 -9.72 -6.60
C GLY A 184 4.98 -10.05 -5.13
N VAL A 185 3.80 -9.78 -4.59
CA VAL A 185 3.45 -10.11 -3.19
C VAL A 185 3.48 -11.63 -2.97
N ARG A 186 2.93 -12.39 -3.90
CA ARG A 186 2.95 -13.87 -3.85
C ARG A 186 4.37 -14.41 -3.75
N GLN A 187 5.27 -13.90 -4.57
CA GLN A 187 6.69 -14.30 -4.60
C GLN A 187 7.39 -13.96 -3.27
N ILE A 188 7.22 -12.74 -2.74
CA ILE A 188 7.84 -12.31 -1.48
C ILE A 188 7.34 -13.15 -0.30
N LEU A 189 6.06 -13.54 -0.30
CA LEU A 189 5.49 -14.36 0.77
C LEU A 189 5.76 -15.86 0.62
N GLY A 190 6.36 -16.29 -0.50
CA GLY A 190 6.67 -17.72 -0.76
C GLY A 190 5.42 -18.57 -1.04
N LEU A 191 4.43 -18.03 -1.75
CA LEU A 191 3.13 -18.63 -2.05
C LEU A 191 3.06 -19.27 -3.42
#